data_f71458cfd6ee6447d65c4aa0b8727d73
#
_entry.id   f71458cfd6ee6447d65c4aa0b8727d73
#
_cell.length_a   1.000
_cell.length_b   1.000
_cell.length_c   1.000
_cell.angle_alpha   90.00
_cell.angle_beta   90.00
_cell.angle_gamma   90.00
#
_symmetry.space_group_name_H-M   'P 1'
#
loop_
_entity.id
_entity.type
_entity.pdbx_description
1 polymer ?
#
loop_
_entity_poly.entity_id
_entity_poly.type
_entity_poly.pdbx_seq_one_letter_code
_entity_poly.pdbx_strand_id
1 'polypeptide(L)'
;AASSQMSVTTARECFKTLTIPEAVTITSVNNKMRASLPGGGRMSVDEMETDEAFWQVFSFEFLCGKPYTKADFESGLSKAVVSASVARRLFGTTDVAGRTIQLNKADYAITGVVKDVSKLATASYAQVWIPYTSTDLASFSWRENLMGPMRAIILARSSDDFSAIRAEVEKYRQ
;
A
#
# COMPACT_ATOMS: atom_id res chain seq x y z
N ALA A 1 -10.61 -5.58 -11.55
CA ALA A 1 -9.18 -5.33 -11.43
C ALA A 1 -8.41 -6.63 -11.66
N ALA A 2 -7.41 -6.60 -12.53
CA ALA A 2 -6.50 -7.73 -12.72
C ALA A 2 -5.34 -7.60 -11.72
N SER A 3 -5.03 -8.66 -10.98
CA SER A 3 -3.89 -8.70 -10.07
C SER A 3 -3.13 -10.00 -10.24
N SER A 4 -1.81 -9.92 -10.17
CA SER A 4 -0.91 -11.08 -10.09
C SER A 4 0.20 -10.78 -9.11
N GLN A 5 0.68 -11.80 -8.40
CA GLN A 5 1.83 -11.63 -7.50
C GLN A 5 3.12 -11.60 -8.30
N MET A 6 4.00 -10.66 -7.98
CA MET A 6 5.26 -10.44 -8.70
C MET A 6 6.27 -9.70 -7.82
N SER A 7 7.51 -9.60 -8.27
CA SER A 7 8.54 -8.79 -7.60
C SER A 7 8.27 -7.29 -7.79
N VAL A 8 8.86 -6.47 -6.92
CA VAL A 8 8.78 -5.00 -7.02
C VAL A 8 9.32 -4.51 -8.36
N THR A 9 10.46 -5.06 -8.80
CA THR A 9 11.09 -4.67 -10.06
C THR A 9 10.19 -5.00 -11.25
N THR A 10 9.65 -6.22 -11.33
CA THR A 10 8.71 -6.63 -12.38
C THR A 10 7.47 -5.74 -12.38
N ALA A 11 6.90 -5.46 -11.21
CA ALA A 11 5.73 -4.61 -11.10
C ALA A 11 6.02 -3.19 -11.63
N ARG A 12 7.17 -2.61 -11.27
CA ARG A 12 7.56 -1.27 -11.74
C ARG A 12 7.83 -1.23 -13.24
N GLU A 13 8.61 -2.17 -13.76
CA GLU A 13 9.01 -2.18 -15.16
C GLU A 13 7.86 -2.51 -16.11
N CYS A 14 7.00 -3.47 -15.75
CA CYS A 14 5.92 -3.93 -16.61
C CYS A 14 4.64 -3.12 -16.51
N PHE A 15 4.27 -2.68 -15.31
CA PHE A 15 2.94 -2.09 -15.07
C PHE A 15 2.95 -0.58 -14.87
N LYS A 16 4.00 0.00 -14.27
CA LYS A 16 4.08 1.47 -14.14
C LYS A 16 4.41 2.18 -15.45
N THR A 17 4.83 1.45 -16.47
CA THR A 17 5.09 1.98 -17.82
C THR A 17 3.87 1.92 -18.74
N LEU A 18 2.75 1.32 -18.29
CA LEU A 18 1.51 1.28 -19.05
C LEU A 18 0.96 2.70 -19.29
N THR A 19 0.55 2.98 -20.52
CA THR A 19 0.08 4.31 -20.94
C THR A 19 -1.44 4.42 -21.04
N ILE A 20 -2.14 3.29 -21.18
CA ILE A 20 -3.61 3.26 -21.39
C ILE A 20 -4.38 3.44 -20.07
N PRO A 21 -4.00 2.82 -18.93
CA PRO A 21 -4.73 2.98 -17.68
C PRO A 21 -4.70 4.43 -17.15
N GLU A 22 -5.74 4.82 -16.44
CA GLU A 22 -5.78 6.10 -15.73
C GLU A 22 -4.72 6.13 -14.61
N ALA A 23 -4.59 5.04 -13.87
CA ALA A 23 -3.58 4.88 -12.82
C ALA A 23 -3.21 3.42 -12.61
N VAL A 24 -1.99 3.18 -12.16
CA VAL A 24 -1.48 1.87 -11.76
C VAL A 24 -0.87 2.00 -10.38
N THR A 25 -1.29 1.17 -9.43
CA THR A 25 -0.67 1.07 -8.11
C THR A 25 -0.04 -0.30 -7.89
N ILE A 26 1.07 -0.30 -7.18
CA ILE A 26 1.81 -1.51 -6.79
C ILE A 26 1.64 -1.68 -5.28
N THR A 27 1.16 -2.85 -4.87
CA THR A 27 0.96 -3.17 -3.46
C THR A 27 1.51 -4.54 -3.12
N SER A 28 1.84 -4.74 -1.83
CA SER A 28 2.02 -6.08 -1.30
C SER A 28 0.67 -6.77 -1.09
N VAL A 29 0.69 -8.08 -0.83
CA VAL A 29 -0.42 -8.77 -0.17
C VAL A 29 -0.43 -8.40 1.32
N ASN A 30 -1.53 -8.67 2.02
CA ASN A 30 -1.61 -8.42 3.45
C ASN A 30 -0.67 -9.34 4.23
N ASN A 31 0.04 -8.75 5.18
CA ASN A 31 0.87 -9.46 6.14
C ASN A 31 0.44 -9.14 7.56
N LYS A 32 0.69 -10.05 8.49
CA LYS A 32 0.53 -9.77 9.91
C LYS A 32 1.75 -9.01 10.43
N MET A 33 1.48 -7.95 11.17
CA MET A 33 2.50 -7.10 11.76
C MET A 33 2.08 -6.72 13.19
N ARG A 34 3.05 -6.52 14.06
CA ARG A 34 2.78 -6.03 15.42
C ARG A 34 2.84 -4.51 15.42
N ALA A 35 1.72 -3.89 15.77
CA ALA A 35 1.64 -2.46 16.04
C ALA A 35 1.67 -2.22 17.54
N SER A 36 2.46 -1.25 17.98
CA SER A 36 2.62 -0.92 19.40
C SER A 36 2.94 0.54 19.62
N LEU A 37 2.74 0.98 20.86
CA LEU A 37 3.22 2.27 21.35
C LEU A 37 4.43 2.06 22.28
N PRO A 38 5.42 2.97 22.30
CA PRO A 38 6.50 2.90 23.26
C PRO A 38 5.95 2.91 24.70
N GLY A 39 6.21 1.83 25.45
CA GLY A 39 5.71 1.67 26.80
C GLY A 39 4.20 1.54 26.96
N GLY A 40 3.48 1.28 25.86
CA GLY A 40 2.02 1.23 25.84
C GLY A 40 1.45 -0.05 25.23
N GLY A 41 0.24 0.09 24.69
CA GLY A 41 -0.51 -1.00 24.06
C GLY A 41 0.17 -1.60 22.86
N ARG A 42 -0.23 -2.82 22.51
CA ARG A 42 0.21 -3.54 21.32
C ARG A 42 -0.92 -4.40 20.78
N MET A 43 -0.93 -4.59 19.46
CA MET A 43 -1.89 -5.45 18.78
C MET A 43 -1.29 -6.01 17.50
N SER A 44 -1.86 -7.12 17.02
CA SER A 44 -1.58 -7.63 15.68
C SER A 44 -2.46 -6.91 14.68
N VAL A 45 -1.88 -6.47 13.57
CA VAL A 45 -2.60 -5.78 12.50
C VAL A 45 -2.35 -6.44 11.16
N ASP A 46 -3.32 -6.30 10.25
CA ASP A 46 -3.12 -6.58 8.84
C ASP A 46 -2.46 -5.37 8.20
N GLU A 47 -1.29 -5.56 7.62
CA GLU A 47 -0.47 -4.51 7.04
C GLU A 47 -0.36 -4.72 5.53
N MET A 48 -0.36 -3.62 4.78
CA MET A 48 -0.12 -3.59 3.35
C MET A 48 0.93 -2.53 3.02
N GLU A 49 1.84 -2.88 2.13
CA GLU A 49 2.86 -1.97 1.62
C GLU A 49 2.43 -1.51 0.24
N THR A 50 2.47 -0.19 -0.01
CA THR A 50 1.95 0.41 -1.23
C THR A 50 2.91 1.45 -1.81
N ASP A 51 2.65 1.86 -3.05
CA ASP A 51 3.17 3.11 -3.58
C ASP A 51 2.19 4.26 -3.29
N GLU A 52 2.52 5.48 -3.72
CA GLU A 52 1.69 6.67 -3.52
C GLU A 52 0.42 6.66 -4.39
N ALA A 53 0.47 5.98 -5.54
CA ALA A 53 -0.68 5.89 -6.46
C ALA A 53 -1.85 5.11 -5.86
N PHE A 54 -1.61 4.29 -4.84
CA PHE A 54 -2.65 3.55 -4.12
C PHE A 54 -3.79 4.45 -3.67
N TRP A 55 -3.47 5.63 -3.15
CA TRP A 55 -4.44 6.59 -2.65
C TRP A 55 -5.23 7.31 -3.74
N GLN A 56 -4.74 7.27 -4.97
CA GLN A 56 -5.45 7.72 -6.16
C GLN A 56 -6.38 6.64 -6.73
N VAL A 57 -5.92 5.38 -6.73
CA VAL A 57 -6.69 4.25 -7.26
C VAL A 57 -7.88 3.90 -6.37
N PHE A 58 -7.69 3.97 -5.04
CA PHE A 58 -8.74 3.67 -4.06
C PHE A 58 -9.19 4.93 -3.35
N SER A 59 -10.50 5.08 -3.20
CA SER A 59 -11.11 6.19 -2.46
C SER A 59 -11.26 5.81 -0.99
N PHE A 60 -10.47 6.46 -0.12
CA PHE A 60 -10.57 6.30 1.32
C PHE A 60 -11.16 7.55 1.96
N GLU A 61 -11.94 7.36 3.01
CA GLU A 61 -12.41 8.46 3.85
C GLU A 61 -11.40 8.73 4.96
N PHE A 62 -10.70 9.86 4.87
CA PHE A 62 -9.76 10.31 5.90
C PHE A 62 -10.50 11.03 7.01
N LEU A 63 -10.43 10.48 8.23
CA LEU A 63 -11.00 11.10 9.42
C LEU A 63 -10.05 12.13 10.03
N CYS A 64 -8.76 11.99 9.77
CA CYS A 64 -7.70 12.86 10.26
C CYS A 64 -6.52 12.78 9.28
N GLY A 65 -5.83 13.89 9.07
CA GLY A 65 -4.63 13.93 8.24
C GLY A 65 -4.85 13.61 6.77
N LYS A 66 -3.82 13.04 6.15
CA LYS A 66 -3.76 12.76 4.71
C LYS A 66 -2.90 11.52 4.42
N PRO A 67 -2.97 10.94 3.19
CA PRO A 67 -2.07 9.85 2.80
C PRO A 67 -0.61 10.33 2.72
N TYR A 68 0.33 9.39 2.77
CA TYR A 68 1.72 9.72 2.44
C TYR A 68 1.83 10.12 0.96
N THR A 69 2.75 11.04 0.71
CA THR A 69 2.92 11.68 -0.60
C THR A 69 3.90 10.90 -1.49
N LYS A 70 3.96 11.29 -2.76
CA LYS A 70 4.99 10.82 -3.70
C LYS A 70 6.40 11.11 -3.18
N ALA A 71 6.61 12.29 -2.61
CA ALA A 71 7.91 12.66 -2.02
C ALA A 71 8.27 11.76 -0.82
N ASP A 72 7.31 11.47 0.06
CA ASP A 72 7.49 10.52 1.17
C ASP A 72 7.87 9.13 0.65
N PHE A 73 7.17 8.66 -0.37
CA PHE A 73 7.41 7.36 -0.99
C PHE A 73 8.80 7.28 -1.65
N GLU A 74 9.14 8.26 -2.48
CA GLU A 74 10.44 8.28 -3.19
C GLU A 74 11.63 8.41 -2.24
N SER A 75 11.45 9.10 -1.12
CA SER A 75 12.47 9.25 -0.09
C SER A 75 12.55 8.08 0.89
N GLY A 76 11.70 7.08 0.74
CA GLY A 76 11.67 5.90 1.62
C GLY A 76 11.36 6.22 3.07
N LEU A 77 10.57 7.27 3.33
CA LEU A 77 10.25 7.71 4.68
C LEU A 77 9.33 6.71 5.39
N SER A 78 9.56 6.54 6.69
CA SER A 78 8.75 5.69 7.55
C SER A 78 7.45 6.40 7.93
N LYS A 79 6.50 6.41 7.01
CA LYS A 79 5.15 6.99 7.15
C LYS A 79 4.11 5.89 7.15
N ALA A 80 3.00 6.12 7.86
CA ALA A 80 1.90 5.16 7.94
C ALA A 80 0.56 5.86 7.88
N VAL A 81 -0.40 5.21 7.21
CA VAL A 81 -1.82 5.48 7.34
C VAL A 81 -2.42 4.34 8.15
N VAL A 82 -3.21 4.65 9.15
CA VAL A 82 -3.83 3.64 10.03
C VAL A 82 -5.35 3.70 9.94
N SER A 83 -6.01 2.57 10.19
CA SER A 83 -7.46 2.53 10.30
C SER A 83 -7.94 3.17 11.62
N ALA A 84 -9.18 3.64 11.63
CA ALA A 84 -9.80 4.22 12.82
C ALA A 84 -9.80 3.26 14.00
N SER A 85 -10.05 1.97 13.79
CA SER A 85 -10.06 0.96 14.85
C SER A 85 -8.68 0.78 15.48
N VAL A 86 -7.61 0.80 14.71
CA VAL A 86 -6.23 0.76 15.22
C VAL A 86 -5.91 2.01 16.04
N ALA A 87 -6.25 3.18 15.51
CA ALA A 87 -6.03 4.45 16.21
C ALA A 87 -6.76 4.48 17.55
N ARG A 88 -8.03 4.11 17.59
CA ARG A 88 -8.82 4.08 18.83
C ARG A 88 -8.27 3.07 19.82
N ARG A 89 -7.86 1.90 19.37
CA ARG A 89 -7.36 0.85 20.25
C ARG A 89 -6.02 1.19 20.90
N LEU A 90 -5.10 1.78 20.15
CA LEU A 90 -3.76 2.11 20.64
C LEU A 90 -3.70 3.48 21.33
N PHE A 91 -4.41 4.47 20.80
CA PHE A 91 -4.34 5.86 21.28
C PHE A 91 -5.60 6.35 22.00
N GLY A 92 -6.72 5.63 21.89
CA GLY A 92 -8.00 6.06 22.45
C GLY A 92 -8.73 7.14 21.65
N THR A 93 -8.20 7.54 20.50
CA THR A 93 -8.73 8.59 19.62
C THR A 93 -8.32 8.35 18.17
N THR A 94 -9.03 8.98 17.23
CA THR A 94 -8.63 9.02 15.82
C THR A 94 -7.78 10.24 15.48
N ASP A 95 -7.64 11.19 16.39
CA ASP A 95 -6.82 12.41 16.20
C ASP A 95 -5.35 12.14 16.50
N VAL A 96 -4.70 11.36 15.64
CA VAL A 96 -3.33 10.86 15.84
C VAL A 96 -2.38 11.16 14.69
N ALA A 97 -2.76 11.98 13.73
CA ALA A 97 -1.84 12.42 12.67
C ALA A 97 -0.65 13.17 13.29
N GLY A 98 0.56 12.83 12.85
CA GLY A 98 1.80 13.36 13.40
C GLY A 98 2.36 12.56 14.59
N ARG A 99 1.61 11.62 15.15
CA ARG A 99 2.08 10.75 16.24
C ARG A 99 2.85 9.56 15.70
N THR A 100 3.67 8.95 16.54
CA THR A 100 4.50 7.79 16.21
C THR A 100 3.84 6.50 16.64
N ILE A 101 3.86 5.51 15.75
CA ILE A 101 3.48 4.13 16.02
C ILE A 101 4.69 3.24 15.71
N GLN A 102 4.90 2.18 16.49
CA GLN A 102 5.92 1.17 16.20
C GLN A 102 5.29 0.01 15.41
N LEU A 103 5.88 -0.32 14.28
CA LEU A 103 5.51 -1.47 13.45
C LEU A 103 6.70 -2.43 13.42
N ASN A 104 6.55 -3.61 14.07
CA ASN A 104 7.63 -4.57 14.27
C ASN A 104 8.91 -3.91 14.83
N LYS A 105 8.76 -3.05 15.84
CA LYS A 105 9.83 -2.29 16.51
C LYS A 105 10.45 -1.14 15.71
N ALA A 106 9.98 -0.87 14.49
CA ALA A 106 10.41 0.30 13.72
C ALA A 106 9.42 1.46 13.93
N ASP A 107 9.93 2.66 14.10
CA ASP A 107 9.12 3.87 14.29
C ASP A 107 8.56 4.36 12.96
N TYR A 108 7.24 4.58 12.91
CA TYR A 108 6.54 5.17 11.79
C TYR A 108 5.75 6.39 12.25
N ALA A 109 5.81 7.47 11.48
CA ALA A 109 4.99 8.65 11.72
C ALA A 109 3.64 8.46 11.01
N ILE A 110 2.54 8.60 11.76
CA ILE A 110 1.19 8.53 11.22
C ILE A 110 0.93 9.81 10.44
N THR A 111 0.59 9.68 9.14
CA THR A 111 0.21 10.81 8.30
C THR A 111 -1.30 11.01 8.28
N GLY A 112 -2.07 9.95 8.40
CA GLY A 112 -3.52 10.01 8.36
C GLY A 112 -4.19 8.80 8.98
N VAL A 113 -5.46 8.97 9.29
CA VAL A 113 -6.36 7.94 9.81
C VAL A 113 -7.55 7.84 8.88
N VAL A 114 -7.84 6.63 8.43
CA VAL A 114 -8.96 6.34 7.53
C VAL A 114 -10.04 5.56 8.23
N LYS A 115 -11.28 5.72 7.77
CA LYS A 115 -12.39 4.86 8.14
C LYS A 115 -12.04 3.40 7.80
N ASP A 116 -12.47 2.47 8.67
CA ASP A 116 -12.19 1.04 8.50
C ASP A 116 -12.64 0.54 7.13
N VAL A 117 -11.81 -0.27 6.50
CA VAL A 117 -12.07 -0.91 5.21
C VAL A 117 -12.59 -2.31 5.44
N SER A 118 -13.60 -2.72 4.66
CA SER A 118 -14.14 -4.07 4.72
C SER A 118 -13.10 -5.12 4.31
N LYS A 119 -13.02 -6.21 5.05
CA LYS A 119 -12.20 -7.39 4.70
C LYS A 119 -12.59 -7.99 3.34
N LEU A 120 -13.80 -7.75 2.86
CA LEU A 120 -14.27 -8.20 1.55
C LEU A 120 -13.64 -7.41 0.41
N ALA A 121 -13.16 -6.21 0.66
CA ALA A 121 -12.43 -5.40 -0.32
C ALA A 121 -10.95 -5.82 -0.36
N THR A 122 -10.66 -7.05 -0.76
CA THR A 122 -9.34 -7.70 -0.63
C THR A 122 -8.19 -6.94 -1.29
N ALA A 123 -8.47 -6.19 -2.35
CA ALA A 123 -7.44 -5.41 -3.05
C ALA A 123 -6.93 -4.19 -2.25
N SER A 124 -7.76 -3.63 -1.38
CA SER A 124 -7.45 -2.42 -0.61
C SER A 124 -7.43 -2.64 0.89
N TYR A 125 -7.92 -3.79 1.36
CA TYR A 125 -8.05 -4.05 2.79
C TYR A 125 -6.71 -4.19 3.48
N ALA A 126 -6.50 -3.38 4.49
CA ALA A 126 -5.54 -3.54 5.57
C ALA A 126 -6.03 -2.74 6.78
N GLN A 127 -5.27 -2.76 7.85
CA GLN A 127 -5.47 -1.92 9.03
C GLN A 127 -4.38 -0.87 9.15
N VAL A 128 -3.24 -1.11 8.50
CA VAL A 128 -2.11 -0.19 8.39
C VAL A 128 -1.54 -0.28 6.98
N TRP A 129 -1.27 0.87 6.38
CA TRP A 129 -0.63 1.00 5.06
C TRP A 129 0.65 1.79 5.21
N ILE A 130 1.74 1.29 4.60
CA ILE A 130 3.05 1.95 4.61
C ILE A 130 3.65 1.95 3.20
N PRO A 131 4.56 2.90 2.88
CA PRO A 131 5.29 2.86 1.62
C PRO A 131 6.17 1.61 1.54
N TYR A 132 6.13 0.88 0.42
CA TYR A 132 7.01 -0.30 0.30
C TYR A 132 8.50 0.10 0.25
N THR A 133 8.81 1.36 -0.08
CA THR A 133 10.17 1.91 -0.05
C THR A 133 10.71 2.12 1.37
N SER A 134 9.84 2.10 2.38
CA SER A 134 10.25 2.17 3.79
C SER A 134 10.71 0.84 4.36
N THR A 135 10.67 -0.22 3.56
CA THR A 135 11.01 -1.59 3.94
C THR A 135 12.07 -2.16 3.00
N ASP A 136 12.62 -3.33 3.32
CA ASP A 136 13.61 -4.03 2.48
C ASP A 136 13.03 -4.62 1.19
N LEU A 137 11.70 -4.61 1.01
CA LEU A 137 11.05 -5.11 -0.21
C LEU A 137 11.52 -4.40 -1.47
N ALA A 138 11.89 -3.12 -1.37
CA ALA A 138 12.41 -2.35 -2.50
C ALA A 138 13.75 -2.88 -3.03
N SER A 139 14.53 -3.55 -2.18
CA SER A 139 15.84 -4.13 -2.52
C SER A 139 15.76 -5.59 -2.99
N PHE A 140 14.59 -6.21 -2.93
CA PHE A 140 14.40 -7.61 -3.34
C PHE A 140 14.61 -7.76 -4.86
N SER A 141 15.68 -8.46 -5.23
CA SER A 141 16.05 -8.68 -6.64
C SER A 141 15.09 -9.65 -7.31
N TRP A 142 14.54 -9.23 -8.46
CA TRP A 142 13.66 -10.06 -9.31
C TRP A 142 14.33 -11.34 -9.83
N ARG A 143 15.67 -11.35 -9.88
CA ARG A 143 16.44 -12.48 -10.39
C ARG A 143 16.32 -13.74 -9.54
N GLU A 144 15.90 -13.58 -8.27
CA GLU A 144 15.78 -14.70 -7.34
C GLU A 144 14.35 -15.19 -7.14
N ASN A 145 13.33 -14.38 -7.52
CA ASN A 145 11.93 -14.77 -7.35
C ASN A 145 11.01 -14.08 -8.35
N LEU A 146 10.68 -14.78 -9.43
CA LEU A 146 9.59 -14.38 -10.35
C LEU A 146 8.21 -14.28 -9.66
N MET A 147 8.07 -14.87 -8.48
CA MET A 147 6.86 -14.90 -7.64
C MET A 147 7.13 -14.10 -6.36
N GLY A 148 7.17 -12.77 -6.45
CA GLY A 148 7.31 -11.91 -5.29
C GLY A 148 5.98 -11.60 -4.57
N PRO A 149 6.03 -10.97 -3.38
CA PRO A 149 4.84 -10.64 -2.59
C PRO A 149 4.05 -9.43 -3.12
N MET A 150 4.38 -8.92 -4.29
CA MET A 150 3.77 -7.71 -4.85
C MET A 150 2.72 -8.02 -5.91
N ARG A 151 1.77 -7.11 -6.07
CA ARG A 151 0.77 -7.13 -7.13
C ARG A 151 0.57 -5.73 -7.71
N ALA A 152 0.17 -5.67 -8.97
CA ALA A 152 -0.23 -4.43 -9.62
C ALA A 152 -1.75 -4.38 -9.70
N ILE A 153 -2.33 -3.22 -9.38
CA ILE A 153 -3.76 -2.95 -9.50
C ILE A 153 -3.92 -1.79 -10.47
N ILE A 154 -4.78 -1.99 -11.46
CA ILE A 154 -4.95 -1.08 -12.58
C ILE A 154 -6.32 -0.45 -12.50
N LEU A 155 -6.35 0.88 -12.52
CA LEU A 155 -7.56 1.67 -12.68
C LEU A 155 -7.72 2.02 -14.17
N ALA A 156 -8.71 1.40 -14.83
CA ALA A 156 -9.08 1.73 -16.20
C ALA A 156 -9.99 2.97 -16.23
N ARG A 157 -9.86 3.79 -17.26
CA ARG A 157 -10.74 4.96 -17.48
C ARG A 157 -12.17 4.53 -17.80
N SER A 158 -12.32 3.41 -18.53
CA SER A 158 -13.61 2.81 -18.86
C SER A 158 -13.46 1.29 -18.96
N SER A 159 -14.61 0.58 -18.99
CA SER A 159 -14.63 -0.86 -19.24
C SER A 159 -14.08 -1.25 -20.61
N ASP A 160 -14.18 -0.35 -21.59
CA ASP A 160 -13.73 -0.59 -22.96
C ASP A 160 -12.19 -0.64 -23.07
N ASP A 161 -11.49 -0.05 -22.09
CA ASP A 161 -10.02 -0.05 -22.06
C ASP A 161 -9.41 -1.38 -21.61
N PHE A 162 -10.18 -2.31 -21.05
CA PHE A 162 -9.64 -3.57 -20.54
C PHE A 162 -8.94 -4.41 -21.61
N SER A 163 -9.51 -4.48 -22.82
CA SER A 163 -8.89 -5.23 -23.93
C SER A 163 -7.57 -4.60 -24.38
N ALA A 164 -7.53 -3.26 -24.46
CA ALA A 164 -6.34 -2.52 -24.83
C ALA A 164 -5.24 -2.66 -23.75
N ILE A 165 -5.60 -2.62 -22.47
CA ILE A 165 -4.67 -2.81 -21.35
C ILE A 165 -4.08 -4.22 -21.37
N ARG A 166 -4.92 -5.24 -21.63
CA ARG A 166 -4.43 -6.63 -21.79
C ARG A 166 -3.42 -6.76 -22.92
N ALA A 167 -3.69 -6.15 -24.05
CA ALA A 167 -2.78 -6.17 -25.19
C ALA A 167 -1.45 -5.46 -24.89
N GLU A 168 -1.51 -4.35 -24.13
CA GLU A 168 -0.30 -3.64 -23.70
C GLU A 168 0.53 -4.48 -22.72
N VAL A 169 -0.11 -5.15 -21.75
CA VAL A 169 0.56 -6.04 -20.77
C VAL A 169 1.20 -7.25 -21.46
N GLU A 170 0.54 -7.85 -22.44
CA GLU A 170 1.07 -9.03 -23.16
C GLU A 170 2.38 -8.73 -23.89
N LYS A 171 2.62 -7.49 -24.32
CA LYS A 171 3.91 -7.09 -24.93
C LYS A 171 5.10 -7.23 -23.99
N TYR A 172 4.89 -7.19 -22.69
CA TYR A 172 5.95 -7.32 -21.68
C TYR A 172 6.15 -8.76 -21.20
N ARG A 173 5.32 -9.71 -21.66
CA ARG A 173 5.45 -11.13 -21.34
C ARG A 173 6.35 -11.89 -22.33
N GLN A 174 6.69 -11.27 -23.43
CA GLN A 174 7.62 -11.81 -24.42
C GLN A 174 9.04 -11.34 -24.13
#